data_71143e2cab4877ae1a6ebc78c331dfc2
#
_entry.id   71143e2cab4877ae1a6ebc78c331dfc2
#
_cell.length_a   1.000
_cell.length_b   1.000
_cell.length_c   1.000
_cell.angle_alpha   90.00
_cell.angle_beta   90.00
_cell.angle_gamma   90.00
#
_symmetry.space_group_name_H-M   'P 1'
#
loop_
_entity.id
_entity.type
_entity.pdbx_description
1 polymer ?
#
loop_
_entity_poly.entity_id
_entity_poly.type
_entity_poly.pdbx_seq_one_letter_code
_entity_poly.pdbx_strand_id
1 'polypeptide(L)'
;MKKEIITYRDPKSPISEIFRTLRTNVQFANTKRGLHSLLITSTAPGEGKSWVASNLAVAFAQAGKKVILVDCDMRKGRQFSIFGVSPTPGLSNFLSGINSDGRESNPNILSYIKETEVENLYIITAGNIPPNPSELLVSEQMMEAVDQLKSVCDLVIFDGTPSSLVTDAVIISRYVDTTLIVSAYKTTKMDDLAKVKRDIENVGGKIAGVVINNMPISQKQYYANYYYGSSNLSMKNSRQRVNTRARDEEIEIDRKRQELKEKSRNVINQNKEEKTINIPKEESQTKTVKTTHKPEKKQNAIYDFEKEENNENKVVSSENLLKQMNKYIDEEKEKLKRGEN
;
A
#
# COMPACT_ATOMS: atom_id res chain seq x y z
N MET A 1 -1.31 -19.81 -3.81
CA MET A 1 -0.99 -18.46 -3.30
C MET A 1 -1.37 -17.39 -4.33
N LYS A 2 -2.03 -16.29 -3.92
CA LYS A 2 -2.54 -15.29 -4.85
C LYS A 2 -1.44 -14.37 -5.38
N LYS A 3 -1.71 -13.74 -6.54
CA LYS A 3 -0.82 -12.77 -7.23
C LYS A 3 -0.39 -11.57 -6.35
N GLU A 4 -0.96 -11.42 -5.17
CA GLU A 4 -0.79 -10.25 -4.28
C GLU A 4 0.56 -10.24 -3.52
N ILE A 5 1.23 -11.39 -3.34
CA ILE A 5 2.50 -11.45 -2.60
C ILE A 5 3.67 -11.30 -3.57
N ILE A 6 4.02 -10.04 -3.88
CA ILE A 6 5.07 -9.72 -4.84
C ILE A 6 6.45 -10.13 -4.33
N THR A 7 6.71 -10.02 -3.02
CA THR A 7 7.98 -10.39 -2.37
C THR A 7 8.31 -11.88 -2.53
N TYR A 8 7.28 -12.74 -2.64
CA TYR A 8 7.46 -14.18 -2.92
C TYR A 8 7.52 -14.48 -4.41
N ARG A 9 6.59 -13.90 -5.20
CA ARG A 9 6.44 -14.23 -6.61
C ARG A 9 7.58 -13.67 -7.47
N ASP A 10 8.01 -12.46 -7.17
CA ASP A 10 9.11 -11.78 -7.86
C ASP A 10 10.07 -11.14 -6.85
N PRO A 11 10.95 -11.96 -6.24
CA PRO A 11 11.89 -11.48 -5.23
C PRO A 11 12.89 -10.44 -5.74
N LYS A 12 13.08 -10.34 -7.07
CA LYS A 12 14.00 -9.40 -7.70
C LYS A 12 13.32 -8.08 -8.10
N SER A 13 12.01 -7.97 -7.96
CA SER A 13 11.30 -6.74 -8.34
C SER A 13 11.73 -5.55 -7.46
N PRO A 14 11.70 -4.32 -8.00
CA PRO A 14 11.93 -3.12 -7.22
C PRO A 14 10.98 -2.98 -6.01
N ILE A 15 9.76 -3.49 -6.12
CA ILE A 15 8.80 -3.50 -5.01
C ILE A 15 9.30 -4.43 -3.89
N SER A 16 9.87 -5.58 -4.22
CA SER A 16 10.44 -6.50 -3.23
C SER A 16 11.64 -5.85 -2.51
N GLU A 17 12.46 -5.04 -3.20
CA GLU A 17 13.51 -4.25 -2.56
C GLU A 17 12.96 -3.18 -1.61
N ILE A 18 11.85 -2.54 -1.95
CA ILE A 18 11.16 -1.61 -1.04
C ILE A 18 10.75 -2.34 0.26
N PHE A 19 10.23 -3.56 0.17
CA PHE A 19 9.88 -4.35 1.36
C PHE A 19 11.12 -4.79 2.16
N ARG A 20 12.25 -5.10 1.53
CA ARG A 20 13.51 -5.37 2.24
C ARG A 20 14.02 -4.13 2.97
N THR A 21 13.93 -2.96 2.35
CA THR A 21 14.25 -1.68 2.98
C THR A 21 13.31 -1.39 4.15
N LEU A 22 11.99 -1.57 3.95
CA LEU A 22 11.00 -1.40 5.02
C LEU A 22 11.27 -2.34 6.20
N ARG A 23 11.55 -3.63 5.93
CA ARG A 23 11.97 -4.59 6.96
C ARG A 23 13.14 -4.07 7.76
N THR A 24 14.20 -3.62 7.09
CA THR A 24 15.41 -3.08 7.75
C THR A 24 15.05 -1.88 8.61
N ASN A 25 14.29 -0.93 8.11
CA ASN A 25 13.87 0.27 8.84
C ASN A 25 13.06 -0.08 10.10
N VAL A 26 12.08 -0.99 9.96
CA VAL A 26 11.24 -1.42 11.09
C VAL A 26 12.06 -2.19 12.13
N GLN A 27 12.96 -3.06 11.69
CA GLN A 27 13.84 -3.83 12.57
C GLN A 27 14.73 -2.91 13.42
N PHE A 28 15.27 -1.84 12.86
CA PHE A 28 16.15 -0.90 13.56
C PHE A 28 15.40 0.24 14.27
N ALA A 29 14.14 0.49 13.96
CA ALA A 29 13.35 1.48 14.69
C ALA A 29 13.16 1.14 16.17
N ASN A 30 13.28 -0.14 16.56
CA ASN A 30 13.08 -0.63 17.92
C ASN A 30 14.38 -1.25 18.51
N THR A 31 15.48 -0.49 18.50
CA THR A 31 16.83 -0.99 18.78
C THR A 31 17.11 -1.41 20.23
N LYS A 32 16.36 -0.88 21.23
CA LYS A 32 16.70 -1.09 22.64
C LYS A 32 16.31 -2.47 23.22
N ARG A 33 15.27 -3.12 22.66
CA ARG A 33 14.73 -4.41 23.16
C ARG A 33 14.58 -5.49 22.09
N GLY A 34 14.95 -5.20 20.84
CA GLY A 34 14.61 -6.04 19.71
C GLY A 34 13.16 -5.85 19.27
N LEU A 35 12.80 -6.42 18.12
CA LEU A 35 11.45 -6.41 17.56
C LEU A 35 10.93 -7.84 17.60
N HIS A 36 9.92 -8.11 18.45
CA HIS A 36 9.27 -9.42 18.58
C HIS A 36 7.80 -9.37 18.18
N SER A 37 7.19 -8.19 18.17
CA SER A 37 5.79 -8.00 17.75
C SER A 37 5.56 -6.66 17.06
N LEU A 38 4.81 -6.70 15.95
CA LEU A 38 4.52 -5.55 15.10
C LEU A 38 3.03 -5.55 14.73
N LEU A 39 2.35 -4.46 15.01
CA LEU A 39 1.01 -4.22 14.47
C LEU A 39 1.11 -3.42 13.16
N ILE A 40 0.34 -3.83 12.17
CA ILE A 40 0.13 -3.07 10.94
C ILE A 40 -1.35 -2.66 10.88
N THR A 41 -1.60 -1.37 10.87
CA THR A 41 -2.94 -0.78 10.76
C THR A 41 -2.98 0.26 9.64
N SER A 42 -4.14 0.82 9.37
CA SER A 42 -4.31 1.94 8.43
C SER A 42 -5.27 2.99 8.98
N THR A 43 -5.29 4.16 8.36
CA THR A 43 -6.29 5.19 8.72
C THR A 43 -7.66 4.78 8.23
N ALA A 44 -7.80 4.40 6.96
CA ALA A 44 -9.05 4.07 6.30
C ALA A 44 -9.02 2.68 5.62
N PRO A 45 -10.19 2.10 5.29
CA PRO A 45 -10.27 0.89 4.49
C PRO A 45 -9.66 1.07 3.11
N GLY A 46 -9.04 0.01 2.57
CA GLY A 46 -8.52 0.03 1.20
C GLY A 46 -7.13 0.64 1.05
N GLU A 47 -6.48 1.12 2.12
CA GLU A 47 -5.14 1.69 2.06
C GLU A 47 -4.03 0.64 1.90
N GLY A 48 -4.37 -0.65 1.97
CA GLY A 48 -3.44 -1.76 1.68
C GLY A 48 -2.73 -2.34 2.89
N LYS A 49 -3.24 -2.14 4.12
CA LYS A 49 -2.66 -2.70 5.36
C LYS A 49 -2.33 -4.19 5.24
N SER A 50 -3.30 -5.02 4.83
CA SER A 50 -3.14 -6.47 4.72
C SER A 50 -2.13 -6.88 3.64
N TRP A 51 -2.06 -6.13 2.55
CA TRP A 51 -1.06 -6.32 1.51
C TRP A 51 0.36 -5.98 2.01
N VAL A 52 0.49 -4.88 2.76
CA VAL A 52 1.77 -4.51 3.41
C VAL A 52 2.16 -5.56 4.44
N ALA A 53 1.22 -6.01 5.28
CA ALA A 53 1.45 -7.04 6.30
C ALA A 53 1.96 -8.35 5.69
N SER A 54 1.29 -8.85 4.65
CA SER A 54 1.67 -10.09 3.95
C SER A 54 3.06 -10.01 3.35
N ASN A 55 3.34 -8.94 2.59
CA ASN A 55 4.63 -8.78 1.91
C ASN A 55 5.79 -8.53 2.89
N LEU A 56 5.54 -7.78 3.98
CA LEU A 56 6.53 -7.57 5.02
C LEU A 56 6.82 -8.85 5.80
N ALA A 57 5.79 -9.66 6.12
CA ALA A 57 5.96 -10.97 6.76
C ALA A 57 6.83 -11.90 5.91
N VAL A 58 6.57 -11.97 4.61
CA VAL A 58 7.41 -12.72 3.66
C VAL A 58 8.85 -12.18 3.64
N ALA A 59 9.04 -10.86 3.64
CA ALA A 59 10.37 -10.27 3.63
C ALA A 59 11.18 -10.61 4.90
N PHE A 60 10.53 -10.73 6.07
CA PHE A 60 11.17 -11.19 7.30
C PHE A 60 11.49 -12.69 7.25
N ALA A 61 10.55 -13.52 6.78
CA ALA A 61 10.72 -14.96 6.66
C ALA A 61 11.88 -15.30 5.69
N GLN A 62 11.96 -14.63 4.55
CA GLN A 62 13.07 -14.76 3.59
C GLN A 62 14.44 -14.33 4.16
N ALA A 63 14.44 -13.55 5.24
CA ALA A 63 15.67 -13.20 5.98
C ALA A 63 16.01 -14.23 7.09
N GLY A 64 15.37 -15.39 7.10
CA GLY A 64 15.63 -16.48 8.07
C GLY A 64 14.93 -16.30 9.42
N LYS A 65 13.99 -15.35 9.55
CA LYS A 65 13.19 -15.18 10.77
C LYS A 65 11.99 -16.10 10.76
N LYS A 66 11.72 -16.78 11.88
CA LYS A 66 10.47 -17.50 12.09
C LYS A 66 9.35 -16.48 12.38
N VAL A 67 8.41 -16.33 11.47
CA VAL A 67 7.36 -15.30 11.52
C VAL A 67 6.00 -15.93 11.66
N ILE A 68 5.16 -15.38 12.55
CA ILE A 68 3.73 -15.69 12.61
C ILE A 68 2.94 -14.44 12.23
N LEU A 69 2.16 -14.51 11.16
CA LEU A 69 1.23 -13.45 10.74
C LEU A 69 -0.16 -13.76 11.32
N VAL A 70 -0.71 -12.85 12.12
CA VAL A 70 -2.02 -12.99 12.75
C VAL A 70 -3.00 -12.02 12.10
N ASP A 71 -4.09 -12.54 11.53
CA ASP A 71 -5.17 -11.72 11.00
C ASP A 71 -6.12 -11.31 12.14
N CYS A 72 -6.01 -10.07 12.58
CA CYS A 72 -6.83 -9.50 13.64
C CYS A 72 -8.04 -8.72 13.10
N ASP A 73 -8.22 -8.63 11.79
CA ASP A 73 -9.43 -8.05 11.20
C ASP A 73 -10.55 -9.10 11.18
N MET A 74 -11.12 -9.41 12.35
CA MET A 74 -12.20 -10.37 12.49
C MET A 74 -13.49 -9.95 11.77
N ARG A 75 -13.55 -8.71 11.24
CA ARG A 75 -14.70 -8.18 10.50
C ARG A 75 -14.58 -8.44 9.00
N LYS A 76 -13.35 -8.28 8.46
CA LYS A 76 -13.05 -8.40 7.03
C LYS A 76 -11.66 -8.99 6.80
N GLY A 77 -11.31 -10.04 7.57
CA GLY A 77 -10.03 -10.72 7.43
C GLY A 77 -9.77 -11.19 6.00
N ARG A 78 -8.56 -11.05 5.53
CA ARG A 78 -8.18 -11.36 4.16
C ARG A 78 -6.97 -12.27 4.05
N GLN A 79 -6.25 -12.49 5.11
CA GLN A 79 -4.99 -13.24 5.08
C GLN A 79 -5.19 -14.68 4.63
N PHE A 80 -6.31 -15.33 5.04
CA PHE A 80 -6.66 -16.68 4.56
C PHE A 80 -6.72 -16.77 3.03
N SER A 81 -7.27 -15.73 2.42
CA SER A 81 -7.45 -15.64 0.97
C SER A 81 -6.15 -15.30 0.24
N ILE A 82 -5.26 -14.51 0.86
CA ILE A 82 -3.94 -14.14 0.32
C ILE A 82 -3.02 -15.36 0.31
N PHE A 83 -2.99 -16.12 1.40
CA PHE A 83 -2.12 -17.28 1.53
C PHE A 83 -2.75 -18.62 1.06
N GLY A 84 -4.05 -18.64 0.78
CA GLY A 84 -4.75 -19.85 0.29
C GLY A 84 -4.95 -20.91 1.35
N VAL A 85 -5.06 -20.51 2.63
CA VAL A 85 -5.32 -21.41 3.76
C VAL A 85 -6.79 -21.38 4.18
N SER A 86 -7.23 -22.34 5.01
CA SER A 86 -8.59 -22.35 5.55
C SER A 86 -8.86 -21.08 6.37
N PRO A 87 -10.03 -20.41 6.21
CA PRO A 87 -10.39 -19.25 7.01
C PRO A 87 -10.64 -19.59 8.48
N THR A 88 -11.07 -20.81 8.78
CA THR A 88 -11.46 -21.28 10.11
C THR A 88 -10.80 -22.64 10.44
N PRO A 89 -10.61 -22.98 11.72
CA PRO A 89 -10.69 -22.11 12.87
C PRO A 89 -9.58 -21.06 12.88
N GLY A 90 -9.73 -19.96 13.62
CA GLY A 90 -8.77 -18.86 13.69
C GLY A 90 -8.82 -18.13 15.03
N LEU A 91 -8.28 -16.89 15.05
CA LEU A 91 -8.14 -16.07 16.24
C LEU A 91 -9.45 -15.89 17.01
N SER A 92 -10.55 -15.58 16.30
CA SER A 92 -11.85 -15.38 16.93
C SER A 92 -12.39 -16.66 17.61
N ASN A 93 -12.12 -17.82 17.03
CA ASN A 93 -12.51 -19.11 17.60
C ASN A 93 -11.75 -19.37 18.91
N PHE A 94 -10.45 -19.09 18.93
CA PHE A 94 -9.65 -19.16 20.14
C PHE A 94 -10.18 -18.22 21.22
N LEU A 95 -10.35 -16.92 20.89
CA LEU A 95 -10.74 -15.89 21.86
C LEU A 95 -12.19 -16.04 22.37
N SER A 96 -13.10 -16.58 21.56
CA SER A 96 -14.50 -16.84 22.00
C SER A 96 -14.67 -18.15 22.75
N GLY A 97 -13.68 -19.04 22.70
CA GLY A 97 -13.80 -20.40 23.25
C GLY A 97 -14.73 -21.31 22.46
N ILE A 98 -15.20 -20.92 21.26
CA ILE A 98 -16.22 -21.65 20.49
C ILE A 98 -15.79 -21.79 19.03
N ASN A 99 -15.89 -23.01 18.51
CA ASN A 99 -15.70 -23.35 17.11
C ASN A 99 -16.93 -23.04 16.25
N SER A 100 -16.76 -23.14 14.92
CA SER A 100 -17.84 -22.92 13.94
C SER A 100 -19.05 -23.85 14.10
N ASP A 101 -18.84 -25.03 14.71
CA ASP A 101 -19.87 -26.03 14.97
C ASP A 101 -20.53 -25.90 16.37
N GLY A 102 -20.20 -24.82 17.11
CA GLY A 102 -20.73 -24.55 18.43
C GLY A 102 -20.06 -25.35 19.56
N ARG A 103 -19.04 -26.17 19.28
CA ARG A 103 -18.26 -26.87 20.28
C ARG A 103 -17.19 -25.98 20.90
N GLU A 104 -16.72 -26.40 22.09
CA GLU A 104 -15.57 -25.74 22.72
C GLU A 104 -14.35 -25.77 21.80
N SER A 105 -13.66 -24.65 21.73
CA SER A 105 -12.44 -24.48 20.96
C SER A 105 -11.22 -24.92 21.76
N ASN A 106 -10.11 -25.17 21.06
CA ASN A 106 -8.86 -25.51 21.73
C ASN A 106 -8.35 -24.29 22.52
N PRO A 107 -8.06 -24.43 23.84
CA PRO A 107 -7.55 -23.32 24.65
C PRO A 107 -6.11 -22.91 24.33
N ASN A 108 -5.39 -23.67 23.49
CA ASN A 108 -4.02 -23.38 23.10
C ASN A 108 -3.98 -22.64 21.74
N ILE A 109 -3.56 -21.37 21.73
CA ILE A 109 -3.44 -20.56 20.51
C ILE A 109 -2.51 -21.19 19.47
N LEU A 110 -1.51 -21.94 19.89
CA LEU A 110 -0.55 -22.58 18.98
C LEU A 110 -1.19 -23.63 18.06
N SER A 111 -2.32 -24.20 18.45
CA SER A 111 -3.09 -25.15 17.61
C SER A 111 -3.79 -24.49 16.42
N TYR A 112 -3.86 -23.16 16.38
CA TYR A 112 -4.46 -22.38 15.28
C TYR A 112 -3.42 -21.92 14.25
N ILE A 113 -2.14 -22.20 14.50
CA ILE A 113 -1.06 -21.88 13.56
C ILE A 113 -1.17 -22.78 12.33
N LYS A 114 -1.22 -22.17 11.16
CA LYS A 114 -1.28 -22.84 9.86
C LYS A 114 0.02 -22.58 9.11
N GLU A 115 0.51 -23.60 8.43
CA GLU A 115 1.65 -23.49 7.54
C GLU A 115 1.28 -22.73 6.26
N THR A 116 2.26 -22.05 5.67
CA THR A 116 2.13 -21.42 4.36
C THR A 116 3.12 -22.05 3.37
N GLU A 117 2.99 -21.71 2.08
CA GLU A 117 3.98 -22.12 1.07
C GLU A 117 5.34 -21.42 1.24
N VAL A 118 5.41 -20.38 2.09
CA VAL A 118 6.63 -19.61 2.34
C VAL A 118 7.35 -20.21 3.54
N GLU A 119 8.59 -20.63 3.33
CA GLU A 119 9.43 -21.15 4.40
C GLU A 119 9.57 -20.13 5.54
N ASN A 120 9.53 -20.61 6.79
CA ASN A 120 9.57 -19.80 8.02
C ASN A 120 8.40 -18.82 8.23
N LEU A 121 7.33 -18.90 7.41
CA LEU A 121 6.13 -18.09 7.59
C LEU A 121 4.91 -18.95 7.92
N TYR A 122 4.31 -18.64 9.05
CA TYR A 122 3.09 -19.25 9.56
C TYR A 122 1.99 -18.22 9.69
N ILE A 123 0.73 -18.67 9.75
CA ILE A 123 -0.41 -17.76 9.81
C ILE A 123 -1.48 -18.25 10.80
N ILE A 124 -2.07 -17.30 11.52
CA ILE A 124 -3.33 -17.47 12.23
C ILE A 124 -4.38 -16.62 11.51
N THR A 125 -5.41 -17.24 10.98
CA THR A 125 -6.50 -16.55 10.27
C THR A 125 -7.44 -15.87 11.25
N ALA A 126 -8.27 -14.94 10.79
CA ALA A 126 -9.22 -14.22 11.65
C ALA A 126 -10.26 -15.14 12.32
N GLY A 127 -10.61 -16.26 11.66
CA GLY A 127 -11.65 -17.17 12.14
C GLY A 127 -13.05 -16.72 11.73
N ASN A 128 -14.05 -17.13 12.50
CA ASN A 128 -15.44 -16.73 12.30
C ASN A 128 -15.66 -15.29 12.71
N ILE A 129 -16.62 -14.61 12.10
CA ILE A 129 -16.97 -13.22 12.48
C ILE A 129 -17.71 -13.27 13.83
N PRO A 130 -17.12 -12.76 14.92
CA PRO A 130 -17.80 -12.75 16.22
C PRO A 130 -18.73 -11.54 16.31
N PRO A 131 -19.71 -11.54 17.24
CA PRO A 131 -20.58 -10.38 17.45
C PRO A 131 -19.81 -9.15 17.98
N ASN A 132 -18.85 -9.35 18.88
CA ASN A 132 -18.13 -8.30 19.58
C ASN A 132 -16.60 -8.43 19.45
N PRO A 133 -15.99 -8.14 18.27
CA PRO A 133 -14.56 -8.32 18.06
C PRO A 133 -13.69 -7.53 19.05
N SER A 134 -14.05 -6.28 19.34
CA SER A 134 -13.26 -5.40 20.21
C SER A 134 -13.17 -5.92 21.66
N GLU A 135 -14.24 -6.54 22.17
CA GLU A 135 -14.26 -7.13 23.50
C GLU A 135 -13.34 -8.34 23.60
N LEU A 136 -13.33 -9.18 22.56
CA LEU A 136 -12.41 -10.32 22.47
C LEU A 136 -10.94 -9.86 22.47
N LEU A 137 -10.63 -8.75 21.79
CA LEU A 137 -9.27 -8.20 21.73
C LEU A 137 -8.79 -7.56 23.04
N VAL A 138 -9.70 -7.16 23.94
CA VAL A 138 -9.34 -6.62 25.28
C VAL A 138 -9.13 -7.73 26.30
N SER A 139 -9.54 -8.97 26.01
CA SER A 139 -9.52 -10.09 26.97
C SER A 139 -8.10 -10.45 27.44
N GLU A 140 -8.00 -11.03 28.64
CA GLU A 140 -6.76 -11.60 29.15
C GLU A 140 -6.22 -12.70 28.23
N GLN A 141 -7.11 -13.49 27.61
CA GLN A 141 -6.73 -14.51 26.63
C GLN A 141 -5.97 -13.94 25.43
N MET A 142 -6.31 -12.70 24.97
CA MET A 142 -5.55 -12.06 23.89
C MET A 142 -4.14 -11.70 24.35
N MET A 143 -3.96 -11.21 25.58
CA MET A 143 -2.62 -10.90 26.13
C MET A 143 -1.77 -12.17 26.26
N GLU A 144 -2.33 -13.23 26.81
CA GLU A 144 -1.68 -14.55 26.92
C GLU A 144 -1.31 -15.11 25.54
N ALA A 145 -2.19 -14.96 24.54
CA ALA A 145 -1.93 -15.39 23.17
C ALA A 145 -0.71 -14.65 22.58
N VAL A 146 -0.62 -13.35 22.76
CA VAL A 146 0.53 -12.56 22.30
C VAL A 146 1.83 -13.06 22.91
N ASP A 147 1.85 -13.33 24.22
CA ASP A 147 3.05 -13.81 24.91
C ASP A 147 3.42 -15.25 24.50
N GLN A 148 2.44 -16.14 24.34
CA GLN A 148 2.66 -17.48 23.84
C GLN A 148 3.23 -17.46 22.41
N LEU A 149 2.69 -16.64 21.52
CA LEU A 149 3.18 -16.52 20.16
C LEU A 149 4.62 -15.97 20.10
N LYS A 150 4.93 -14.95 20.91
CA LYS A 150 6.29 -14.40 21.03
C LYS A 150 7.30 -15.44 21.52
N SER A 151 6.88 -16.42 22.31
CA SER A 151 7.77 -17.45 22.84
C SER A 151 8.21 -18.50 21.82
N VAL A 152 7.47 -18.66 20.72
CA VAL A 152 7.68 -19.74 19.73
C VAL A 152 8.18 -19.26 18.36
N CYS A 153 8.32 -17.95 18.16
CA CYS A 153 8.82 -17.36 16.92
C CYS A 153 9.70 -16.13 17.16
N ASP A 154 10.40 -15.68 16.12
CA ASP A 154 11.24 -14.46 16.18
C ASP A 154 10.43 -13.19 16.10
N LEU A 155 9.30 -13.22 15.36
CA LEU A 155 8.45 -12.06 15.11
C LEU A 155 6.98 -12.46 14.91
N VAL A 156 6.09 -11.80 15.64
CA VAL A 156 4.64 -11.84 15.38
C VAL A 156 4.23 -10.55 14.68
N ILE A 157 3.57 -10.66 13.54
CA ILE A 157 2.98 -9.52 12.81
C ILE A 157 1.46 -9.62 12.92
N PHE A 158 0.83 -8.57 13.41
CA PHE A 158 -0.62 -8.45 13.54
C PHE A 158 -1.17 -7.57 12.40
N ASP A 159 -2.02 -8.13 11.53
CA ASP A 159 -2.79 -7.36 10.54
C ASP A 159 -4.07 -6.85 11.21
N GLY A 160 -4.06 -5.59 11.62
CA GLY A 160 -5.16 -4.96 12.35
C GLY A 160 -6.29 -4.45 11.45
N THR A 161 -7.26 -3.77 12.04
CA THR A 161 -8.36 -3.07 11.36
C THR A 161 -7.97 -1.62 11.00
N PRO A 162 -8.73 -0.94 10.10
CA PRO A 162 -8.57 0.51 9.91
C PRO A 162 -8.97 1.30 11.18
N SER A 163 -8.03 2.07 11.75
CA SER A 163 -8.19 2.72 13.05
C SER A 163 -9.20 3.88 13.08
N SER A 164 -9.56 4.46 11.91
CA SER A 164 -10.59 5.50 11.87
C SER A 164 -12.01 4.98 12.07
N LEU A 165 -12.23 3.67 11.85
CA LEU A 165 -13.57 3.07 11.90
C LEU A 165 -13.85 2.37 13.22
N VAL A 166 -12.86 1.69 13.80
CA VAL A 166 -13.01 0.84 14.98
C VAL A 166 -11.75 0.91 15.84
N THR A 167 -11.89 0.61 17.12
CA THR A 167 -10.81 0.69 18.12
C THR A 167 -9.92 -0.56 18.16
N ASP A 168 -10.23 -1.60 17.40
CA ASP A 168 -9.57 -2.90 17.44
C ASP A 168 -8.04 -2.80 17.33
N ALA A 169 -7.54 -2.05 16.34
CA ALA A 169 -6.10 -1.85 16.16
C ALA A 169 -5.47 -1.01 17.28
N VAL A 170 -6.22 -0.02 17.82
CA VAL A 170 -5.77 0.78 18.97
C VAL A 170 -5.60 -0.11 20.21
N ILE A 171 -6.52 -1.04 20.44
CA ILE A 171 -6.43 -2.01 21.54
C ILE A 171 -5.17 -2.88 21.37
N ILE A 172 -4.96 -3.47 20.19
CA ILE A 172 -3.80 -4.34 19.92
C ILE A 172 -2.48 -3.58 20.09
N SER A 173 -2.44 -2.28 19.77
CA SER A 173 -1.23 -1.46 19.87
C SER A 173 -0.61 -1.42 21.26
N ARG A 174 -1.38 -1.73 22.32
CA ARG A 174 -0.90 -1.82 23.71
C ARG A 174 -0.05 -3.07 23.98
N TYR A 175 -0.27 -4.15 23.24
CA TYR A 175 0.32 -5.47 23.50
C TYR A 175 1.56 -5.73 22.65
N VAL A 176 1.78 -4.92 21.63
CA VAL A 176 2.87 -5.08 20.68
C VAL A 176 4.03 -4.14 20.95
N ASP A 177 5.21 -4.49 20.44
CA ASP A 177 6.41 -3.66 20.63
C ASP A 177 6.30 -2.33 19.89
N THR A 178 5.66 -2.33 18.71
CA THR A 178 5.45 -1.12 17.92
C THR A 178 4.36 -1.30 16.85
N THR A 179 3.88 -0.19 16.29
CA THR A 179 2.85 -0.13 15.26
C THR A 179 3.38 0.57 14.01
N LEU A 180 3.03 0.03 12.84
CA LEU A 180 3.26 0.63 11.53
C LEU A 180 1.91 1.07 10.96
N ILE A 181 1.77 2.35 10.61
CA ILE A 181 0.53 2.90 10.05
C ILE A 181 0.68 2.95 8.53
N VAL A 182 -0.25 2.33 7.81
CA VAL A 182 -0.32 2.39 6.35
C VAL A 182 -1.29 3.50 5.95
N SER A 183 -0.86 4.37 5.05
CA SER A 183 -1.66 5.43 4.46
C SER A 183 -1.60 5.36 2.94
N ALA A 184 -2.61 5.85 2.23
CA ALA A 184 -2.64 5.87 0.78
C ALA A 184 -2.25 7.25 0.24
N TYR A 185 -1.35 7.26 -0.73
CA TYR A 185 -0.89 8.47 -1.40
C TYR A 185 -2.04 9.30 -1.97
N LYS A 186 -2.08 10.59 -1.69
CA LYS A 186 -3.12 11.56 -2.11
C LYS A 186 -4.54 11.25 -1.66
N THR A 187 -4.77 10.18 -0.90
CA THR A 187 -6.12 9.78 -0.45
C THR A 187 -6.29 10.01 1.04
N THR A 188 -5.28 9.61 1.85
CA THR A 188 -5.31 9.78 3.31
C THR A 188 -5.15 11.26 3.67
N LYS A 189 -6.07 11.78 4.49
CA LYS A 189 -5.97 13.13 5.04
C LYS A 189 -5.01 13.15 6.21
N MET A 190 -4.24 14.23 6.34
CA MET A 190 -3.28 14.39 7.44
C MET A 190 -3.96 14.41 8.82
N ASP A 191 -5.16 14.98 8.92
CA ASP A 191 -5.94 15.02 10.16
C ASP A 191 -6.33 13.61 10.63
N ASP A 192 -6.74 12.74 9.69
CA ASP A 192 -7.08 11.34 10.01
C ASP A 192 -5.83 10.59 10.50
N LEU A 193 -4.69 10.79 9.85
CA LEU A 193 -3.42 10.20 10.27
C LEU A 193 -2.98 10.71 11.64
N ALA A 194 -3.11 12.02 11.90
CA ALA A 194 -2.81 12.64 13.19
C ALA A 194 -3.74 12.12 14.30
N LYS A 195 -5.03 11.89 13.98
CA LYS A 195 -5.98 11.27 14.91
C LYS A 195 -5.55 9.85 15.27
N VAL A 196 -5.28 9.00 14.29
CA VAL A 196 -4.83 7.62 14.53
C VAL A 196 -3.56 7.59 15.39
N LYS A 197 -2.60 8.49 15.11
CA LYS A 197 -1.40 8.64 15.92
C LYS A 197 -1.75 8.94 17.38
N ARG A 198 -2.58 9.94 17.64
CA ARG A 198 -3.01 10.30 19.01
C ARG A 198 -3.72 9.14 19.70
N ASP A 199 -4.63 8.46 19.01
CA ASP A 199 -5.40 7.36 19.59
C ASP A 199 -4.49 6.21 20.05
N ILE A 200 -3.46 5.86 19.26
CA ILE A 200 -2.46 4.85 19.61
C ILE A 200 -1.58 5.33 20.78
N GLU A 201 -1.09 6.57 20.75
CA GLU A 201 -0.24 7.13 21.80
C GLU A 201 -0.99 7.27 23.14
N ASN A 202 -2.28 7.65 23.12
CA ASN A 202 -3.12 7.78 24.30
C ASN A 202 -3.29 6.47 25.08
N VAL A 203 -3.24 5.33 24.41
CA VAL A 203 -3.30 4.01 25.07
C VAL A 203 -1.91 3.46 25.41
N GLY A 204 -0.84 4.23 25.21
CA GLY A 204 0.53 3.83 25.48
C GLY A 204 1.17 2.99 24.36
N GLY A 205 0.51 2.88 23.22
CA GLY A 205 1.07 2.21 22.01
C GLY A 205 2.23 3.02 21.43
N LYS A 206 3.16 2.30 20.78
CA LYS A 206 4.33 2.90 20.11
C LYS A 206 4.16 2.83 18.60
N ILE A 207 4.70 3.81 17.89
CA ILE A 207 4.64 3.91 16.45
C ILE A 207 6.06 3.88 15.88
N ALA A 208 6.35 2.90 15.00
CA ALA A 208 7.61 2.79 14.28
C ALA A 208 7.69 3.80 13.12
N GLY A 209 6.55 4.10 12.51
CA GLY A 209 6.48 5.01 11.37
C GLY A 209 5.21 4.87 10.56
N VAL A 210 5.22 5.53 9.39
CA VAL A 210 4.12 5.52 8.42
C VAL A 210 4.63 4.99 7.09
N VAL A 211 3.87 4.10 6.47
CA VAL A 211 4.10 3.61 5.10
C VAL A 211 3.12 4.31 4.17
N ILE A 212 3.63 5.02 3.19
CA ILE A 212 2.80 5.61 2.13
C ILE A 212 2.67 4.59 0.99
N ASN A 213 1.49 4.02 0.86
CA ASN A 213 1.14 3.05 -0.17
C ASN A 213 0.49 3.73 -1.39
N ASN A 214 0.30 2.98 -2.48
CA ASN A 214 -0.34 3.44 -3.72
C ASN A 214 0.38 4.62 -4.40
N MET A 215 1.67 4.82 -4.15
CA MET A 215 2.45 5.82 -4.87
C MET A 215 2.63 5.41 -6.33
N PRO A 216 2.36 6.29 -7.30
CA PRO A 216 2.65 6.01 -8.69
C PRO A 216 4.18 5.91 -8.87
N ILE A 217 4.64 4.76 -9.36
CA ILE A 217 6.05 4.55 -9.69
C ILE A 217 6.22 4.89 -11.17
N SER A 218 7.01 5.93 -11.51
CA SER A 218 7.34 6.21 -12.90
C SER A 218 8.20 5.08 -13.48
N GLN A 219 8.03 4.74 -14.76
CA GLN A 219 8.86 3.73 -15.42
C GLN A 219 10.35 4.04 -15.26
N LYS A 220 10.76 5.32 -15.35
CA LYS A 220 12.15 5.76 -15.13
C LYS A 220 12.66 5.41 -13.71
N GLN A 221 11.87 5.66 -12.68
CA GLN A 221 12.21 5.28 -11.30
C GLN A 221 12.19 3.76 -11.07
N TYR A 222 11.28 3.05 -11.73
CA TYR A 222 11.23 1.59 -11.68
C TYR A 222 12.53 0.98 -12.20
N TYR A 223 13.01 1.41 -13.38
CA TYR A 223 14.26 0.92 -13.97
C TYR A 223 15.51 1.44 -13.22
N ALA A 224 15.51 2.68 -12.77
CA ALA A 224 16.64 3.23 -12.00
C ALA A 224 16.89 2.42 -10.72
N ASN A 225 15.85 2.11 -9.94
CA ASN A 225 15.98 1.29 -8.74
C ASN A 225 16.38 -0.17 -9.05
N TYR A 226 15.93 -0.72 -10.19
CA TYR A 226 16.31 -2.07 -10.62
C TYR A 226 17.79 -2.16 -10.99
N TYR A 227 18.35 -1.17 -11.70
CA TYR A 227 19.75 -1.18 -12.16
C TYR A 227 20.73 -0.68 -11.09
N TYR A 228 20.36 0.27 -10.25
CA TYR A 228 21.23 0.79 -9.17
C TYR A 228 21.26 -0.10 -7.93
N GLY A 229 20.23 -0.92 -7.68
CA GLY A 229 20.21 -1.89 -6.58
C GLY A 229 21.19 -3.06 -6.77
N SER A 230 21.59 -3.37 -8.02
CA SER A 230 22.50 -4.49 -8.33
C SER A 230 23.96 -4.09 -8.59
N SER A 231 24.34 -2.81 -8.51
CA SER A 231 25.65 -2.33 -9.02
C SER A 231 26.55 -1.61 -8.02
N ASN A 232 26.43 -1.85 -6.72
CA ASN A 232 27.38 -1.28 -5.75
C ASN A 232 28.77 -1.99 -5.69
N LEU A 233 29.07 -2.92 -6.60
CA LEU A 233 30.35 -3.63 -6.62
C LEU A 233 31.19 -3.49 -7.91
N SER A 234 30.81 -2.69 -8.91
CA SER A 234 31.64 -2.49 -10.12
C SER A 234 31.51 -1.11 -10.77
N MET A 235 31.54 -0.04 -10.01
CA MET A 235 31.53 1.31 -10.58
C MET A 235 32.92 1.99 -10.55
N LYS A 236 33.80 1.62 -11.49
CA LYS A 236 34.81 2.58 -11.98
C LYS A 236 34.99 2.61 -13.51
N ASN A 237 34.44 1.64 -14.26
CA ASN A 237 34.74 1.53 -15.71
C ASN A 237 33.52 1.49 -16.67
N SER A 238 32.28 1.77 -16.23
CA SER A 238 31.09 1.64 -17.10
C SER A 238 30.34 2.94 -17.42
N ARG A 239 30.75 4.09 -16.86
CA ARG A 239 30.06 5.39 -17.09
C ARG A 239 30.10 5.89 -18.55
N GLN A 240 31.04 5.42 -19.38
CA GLN A 240 31.13 5.82 -20.79
C GLN A 240 30.33 4.93 -21.75
N ARG A 241 30.07 3.64 -21.41
CA ARG A 241 29.37 2.71 -22.33
C ARG A 241 27.84 2.74 -22.21
N VAL A 242 27.29 3.18 -21.08
CA VAL A 242 25.84 3.23 -20.87
C VAL A 242 25.20 4.46 -21.52
N ASN A 243 25.94 5.59 -21.60
CA ASN A 243 25.44 6.80 -22.25
C ASN A 243 25.34 6.71 -23.78
N THR A 244 26.14 5.84 -24.44
CA THR A 244 26.06 5.64 -25.89
C THR A 244 24.87 4.77 -26.27
N ARG A 245 24.63 3.64 -25.60
CA ARG A 245 23.50 2.75 -25.93
C ARG A 245 22.13 3.37 -25.69
N ALA A 246 21.94 4.08 -24.58
CA ALA A 246 20.67 4.78 -24.30
C ALA A 246 20.40 5.90 -25.32
N ARG A 247 21.45 6.56 -25.83
CA ARG A 247 21.34 7.58 -26.86
C ARG A 247 21.03 7.00 -28.24
N ASP A 248 21.60 5.83 -28.56
CA ASP A 248 21.36 5.13 -29.83
C ASP A 248 19.92 4.55 -29.87
N GLU A 249 19.40 4.04 -28.77
CA GLU A 249 18.00 3.58 -28.67
C GLU A 249 16.98 4.74 -28.73
N GLU A 250 17.29 5.90 -28.15
CA GLU A 250 16.45 7.10 -28.21
C GLU A 250 16.38 7.66 -29.63
N ILE A 251 17.51 7.65 -30.37
CA ILE A 251 17.60 8.05 -31.79
C ILE A 251 16.80 7.07 -32.67
N GLU A 252 16.86 5.77 -32.41
CA GLU A 252 16.11 4.79 -33.18
C GLU A 252 14.59 4.85 -32.93
N ILE A 253 14.16 5.16 -31.72
CA ILE A 253 12.75 5.38 -31.37
C ILE A 253 12.20 6.64 -32.02
N ASP A 254 12.97 7.74 -32.04
CA ASP A 254 12.57 8.98 -32.69
C ASP A 254 12.52 8.82 -34.23
N ARG A 255 13.44 8.07 -34.81
CA ARG A 255 13.40 7.74 -36.24
C ARG A 255 12.14 6.94 -36.62
N LYS A 256 11.79 5.92 -35.83
CA LYS A 256 10.54 5.15 -36.02
C LYS A 256 9.28 5.99 -35.85
N ARG A 257 9.29 6.96 -34.94
CA ARG A 257 8.17 7.92 -34.78
C ARG A 257 8.03 8.87 -35.96
N GLN A 258 9.13 9.30 -36.58
CA GLN A 258 9.09 10.13 -37.79
C GLN A 258 8.58 9.34 -38.99
N GLU A 259 9.04 8.12 -39.20
CA GLU A 259 8.56 7.21 -40.27
C GLU A 259 7.05 6.92 -40.13
N LEU A 260 6.53 6.73 -38.93
CA LEU A 260 5.09 6.55 -38.70
C LEU A 260 4.28 7.82 -39.00
N LYS A 261 4.82 9.01 -38.67
CA LYS A 261 4.16 10.29 -39.00
C LYS A 261 4.13 10.58 -40.50
N GLU A 262 5.21 10.21 -41.24
CA GLU A 262 5.22 10.32 -42.71
C GLU A 262 4.24 9.34 -43.36
N LYS A 263 4.21 8.09 -42.94
CA LYS A 263 3.23 7.10 -43.43
C LYS A 263 1.80 7.56 -43.20
N SER A 264 1.50 8.12 -42.02
CA SER A 264 0.17 8.67 -41.69
C SER A 264 -0.19 9.89 -42.56
N ARG A 265 0.78 10.76 -42.88
CA ARG A 265 0.56 11.90 -43.80
C ARG A 265 0.31 11.44 -45.25
N ASN A 266 1.01 10.44 -45.70
CA ASN A 266 0.84 9.89 -47.07
C ASN A 266 -0.53 9.21 -47.23
N VAL A 267 -1.04 8.50 -46.20
CA VAL A 267 -2.38 7.91 -46.19
C VAL A 267 -3.46 8.99 -46.21
N ILE A 268 -3.27 10.10 -45.48
CA ILE A 268 -4.21 11.23 -45.46
C ILE A 268 -4.24 11.97 -46.81
N ASN A 269 -3.10 12.07 -47.52
CA ASN A 269 -3.02 12.69 -48.83
C ASN A 269 -3.62 11.81 -49.92
N GLN A 270 -3.42 10.52 -49.89
CA GLN A 270 -4.06 9.58 -50.82
C GLN A 270 -5.58 9.57 -50.66
N ASN A 271 -6.12 9.63 -49.46
CA ASN A 271 -7.58 9.76 -49.20
C ASN A 271 -8.18 11.12 -49.57
N LYS A 272 -7.33 12.15 -49.81
CA LYS A 272 -7.81 13.45 -50.32
C LYS A 272 -7.88 13.49 -51.85
N GLU A 273 -7.07 12.74 -52.55
CA GLU A 273 -7.08 12.63 -54.02
C GLU A 273 -8.23 11.74 -54.54
N GLU A 274 -8.66 10.72 -53.79
CA GLU A 274 -9.80 9.86 -54.16
C GLU A 274 -11.19 10.50 -53.90
N LYS A 275 -11.31 11.65 -53.20
CA LYS A 275 -12.59 12.33 -52.94
C LYS A 275 -12.94 13.46 -53.91
N THR A 276 -12.22 13.64 -55.00
CA THR A 276 -12.46 14.73 -55.98
C THR A 276 -13.16 14.31 -57.25
N ILE A 277 -13.82 13.14 -57.31
CA ILE A 277 -14.57 12.72 -58.49
C ILE A 277 -16.01 12.39 -58.07
N ASN A 278 -16.97 13.22 -58.62
CA ASN A 278 -18.43 13.04 -58.77
C ASN A 278 -19.34 13.33 -57.57
N ILE A 279 -19.95 14.53 -57.61
CA ILE A 279 -21.32 14.76 -57.13
C ILE A 279 -22.12 15.42 -58.24
N PRO A 280 -23.23 14.83 -58.73
CA PRO A 280 -24.18 15.52 -59.56
C PRO A 280 -25.10 16.42 -58.71
N LYS A 281 -25.36 17.60 -59.23
CA LYS A 281 -26.35 18.57 -58.73
C LYS A 281 -27.76 18.03 -58.91
N GLU A 282 -28.59 18.01 -57.85
CA GLU A 282 -30.03 18.14 -57.96
C GLU A 282 -30.57 19.11 -56.93
N GLU A 283 -31.48 19.94 -57.40
CA GLU A 283 -32.07 21.11 -56.77
C GLU A 283 -33.26 20.79 -55.85
N SER A 284 -33.46 21.71 -54.90
CA SER A 284 -34.71 22.25 -54.37
C SER A 284 -35.61 21.38 -53.48
N GLN A 285 -35.91 21.76 -52.29
CA GLN A 285 -37.03 22.65 -51.88
C GLN A 285 -37.19 22.72 -50.35
N THR A 286 -37.33 23.92 -49.90
CA THR A 286 -37.76 24.45 -48.61
C THR A 286 -38.90 23.70 -47.91
N LYS A 287 -38.76 23.51 -46.57
CA LYS A 287 -39.86 23.83 -45.63
C LYS A 287 -39.29 24.03 -44.19
N THR A 288 -39.51 25.24 -43.74
CA THR A 288 -39.32 25.74 -42.36
C THR A 288 -40.27 25.08 -41.37
N VAL A 289 -39.77 24.61 -40.25
CA VAL A 289 -40.52 24.53 -38.99
C VAL A 289 -39.62 24.97 -37.86
N LYS A 290 -40.01 26.06 -37.21
CA LYS A 290 -39.44 26.60 -35.97
C LYS A 290 -39.89 25.71 -34.81
N THR A 291 -38.93 25.25 -33.99
CA THR A 291 -39.19 25.02 -32.58
C THR A 291 -37.94 25.32 -31.79
N THR A 292 -38.12 26.23 -30.87
CA THR A 292 -37.19 26.76 -29.89
C THR A 292 -36.94 25.73 -28.81
N HIS A 293 -35.67 25.34 -28.60
CA HIS A 293 -35.17 24.94 -27.28
C HIS A 293 -33.70 25.32 -27.18
N LYS A 294 -33.41 26.17 -26.19
CA LYS A 294 -32.09 26.52 -25.73
C LYS A 294 -31.40 25.32 -25.07
N PRO A 295 -30.16 24.97 -25.37
CA PRO A 295 -29.38 24.17 -24.49
C PRO A 295 -28.45 25.06 -23.67
N GLU A 296 -28.45 24.82 -22.36
CA GLU A 296 -27.53 25.34 -21.38
C GLU A 296 -26.07 24.93 -21.69
N LYS A 297 -25.20 25.92 -21.68
CA LYS A 297 -23.74 25.75 -21.79
C LYS A 297 -23.19 25.12 -20.50
N LYS A 298 -22.80 23.87 -20.53
CA LYS A 298 -21.81 23.34 -19.59
C LYS A 298 -20.42 23.73 -20.10
N GLN A 299 -19.77 24.60 -19.38
CA GLN A 299 -18.36 24.94 -19.56
C GLN A 299 -17.51 23.76 -19.13
N ASN A 300 -16.84 23.11 -20.08
CA ASN A 300 -15.70 22.28 -19.81
C ASN A 300 -14.49 23.18 -19.66
N ALA A 301 -14.01 23.32 -18.43
CA ALA A 301 -12.71 23.91 -18.16
C ALA A 301 -11.63 22.91 -18.58
N ILE A 302 -10.98 23.15 -19.71
CA ILE A 302 -9.71 22.54 -20.10
C ILE A 302 -8.64 23.28 -19.29
N TYR A 303 -8.03 22.60 -18.31
CA TYR A 303 -6.85 23.12 -17.63
C TYR A 303 -5.62 22.89 -18.52
N ASP A 304 -5.05 23.97 -19.01
CA ASP A 304 -3.72 24.02 -19.63
C ASP A 304 -2.66 23.58 -18.61
N PHE A 305 -2.03 22.43 -18.87
CA PHE A 305 -0.85 21.94 -18.18
C PHE A 305 0.43 22.34 -18.96
N GLU A 306 0.75 23.60 -19.00
CA GLU A 306 2.09 24.08 -19.38
C GLU A 306 2.43 25.31 -18.54
N LYS A 307 3.14 25.06 -17.43
CA LYS A 307 4.14 25.89 -16.74
C LYS A 307 4.15 25.58 -15.25
N GLU A 308 5.00 24.65 -14.89
CA GLU A 308 5.75 24.60 -13.62
C GLU A 308 6.67 23.38 -13.62
N GLU A 309 7.67 23.40 -14.52
CA GLU A 309 8.91 22.68 -14.30
C GLU A 309 9.83 23.58 -13.50
N ASN A 310 9.92 23.31 -12.20
CA ASN A 310 11.11 23.45 -11.35
C ASN A 310 10.68 23.40 -9.89
N ASN A 311 10.59 22.19 -9.35
CA ASN A 311 10.84 21.99 -7.94
C ASN A 311 11.39 20.59 -7.72
N GLU A 312 12.60 20.57 -7.18
CA GLU A 312 13.43 19.40 -6.93
C GLU A 312 12.68 18.34 -6.14
N ASN A 313 12.69 17.11 -6.65
CA ASN A 313 12.25 15.87 -5.99
C ASN A 313 13.09 15.63 -4.73
N LYS A 314 12.70 16.20 -3.60
CA LYS A 314 13.15 15.77 -2.28
C LYS A 314 12.39 14.50 -1.93
N VAL A 315 13.08 13.37 -1.92
CA VAL A 315 12.65 12.16 -1.22
C VAL A 315 12.49 12.58 0.25
N VAL A 316 11.25 12.74 0.68
CA VAL A 316 10.93 13.06 2.08
C VAL A 316 11.22 11.80 2.88
N SER A 317 12.31 11.79 3.64
CA SER A 317 12.61 10.71 4.58
C SER A 317 11.49 10.63 5.63
N SER A 318 11.26 9.44 6.18
CA SER A 318 10.27 9.25 7.25
C SER A 318 10.49 10.20 8.43
N GLU A 319 11.74 10.60 8.70
CA GLU A 319 12.07 11.62 9.70
C GLU A 319 11.58 13.02 9.33
N ASN A 320 11.63 13.40 8.06
CA ASN A 320 11.13 14.70 7.62
C ASN A 320 9.59 14.76 7.66
N LEU A 321 8.91 13.66 7.35
CA LEU A 321 7.46 13.57 7.50
C LEU A 321 7.05 13.65 8.98
N LEU A 322 7.76 12.92 9.85
CA LEU A 322 7.57 12.98 11.30
C LEU A 322 7.86 14.39 11.87
N LYS A 323 8.91 15.07 11.39
CA LYS A 323 9.20 16.47 11.77
C LYS A 323 8.11 17.43 11.31
N GLN A 324 7.58 17.27 10.09
CA GLN A 324 6.46 18.08 9.60
C GLN A 324 5.18 17.81 10.40
N MET A 325 4.88 16.55 10.71
CA MET A 325 3.74 16.19 11.57
C MET A 325 3.87 16.76 12.98
N ASN A 326 5.04 16.66 13.59
CA ASN A 326 5.27 17.22 14.92
C ASN A 326 5.16 18.75 14.92
N LYS A 327 5.70 19.43 13.90
CA LYS A 327 5.57 20.88 13.75
C LYS A 327 4.11 21.31 13.64
N TYR A 328 3.31 20.61 12.82
CA TYR A 328 1.87 20.89 12.70
C TYR A 328 1.12 20.69 14.02
N ILE A 329 1.43 19.61 14.74
CA ILE A 329 0.82 19.33 16.06
C ILE A 329 1.17 20.40 17.09
N ASP A 330 2.39 20.91 17.06
CA ASP A 330 2.83 21.96 17.97
C ASP A 330 2.21 23.32 17.62
N GLU A 331 2.05 23.63 16.33
CA GLU A 331 1.32 24.81 15.85
C GLU A 331 -0.16 24.77 16.25
N GLU A 332 -0.83 23.62 16.16
CA GLU A 332 -2.22 23.45 16.61
C GLU A 332 -2.37 23.55 18.14
N LYS A 333 -1.42 23.03 18.90
CA LYS A 333 -1.41 23.22 20.37
C LYS A 333 -1.24 24.68 20.76
N GLU A 334 -0.47 25.45 20.01
CA GLU A 334 -0.33 26.88 20.25
C GLU A 334 -1.62 27.67 19.90
N LYS A 335 -2.30 27.32 18.80
CA LYS A 335 -3.61 27.91 18.46
C LYS A 335 -4.65 27.64 19.55
N LEU A 336 -4.73 26.39 20.02
CA LEU A 336 -5.63 26.03 21.13
C LEU A 336 -5.33 26.79 22.42
N LYS A 337 -4.05 27.07 22.74
CA LYS A 337 -3.64 27.90 23.88
C LYS A 337 -4.01 29.38 23.71
N ARG A 338 -4.09 29.88 22.50
CA ARG A 338 -4.47 31.27 22.16
C ARG A 338 -5.97 31.46 22.05
N GLY A 339 -6.80 30.38 22.14
CA GLY A 339 -8.25 30.48 22.01
C GLY A 339 -8.76 30.83 20.63
N GLU A 340 -7.94 30.63 19.60
CA GLU A 340 -8.31 30.81 18.20
C GLU A 340 -8.90 29.48 17.69
N ASN A 341 -10.25 29.47 17.51
CA ASN A 341 -10.98 28.35 16.87
C ASN A 341 -11.01 28.50 15.38
#